data_e159e22d3632cf18b681734692b7d7b7
#
_entry.id   e159e22d3632cf18b681734692b7d7b7
#
_cell.length_a   1.000
_cell.length_b   1.000
_cell.length_c   1.000
_cell.angle_alpha   90.00
_cell.angle_beta   90.00
_cell.angle_gamma   90.00
#
_symmetry.space_group_name_H-M   'P 1'
#
loop_
_entity.id
_entity.type
_entity.pdbx_description
1 polymer ?
#
loop_
_entity_poly.entity_id
_entity_poly.type
_entity_poly.pdbx_seq_one_letter_code
_entity_poly.pdbx_strand_id
1 'polypeptide(L)'
;MDAILESGYIEEMIEDAPLSFFPTVGNSEKPDVVAAKLLEGRVAIVCDGTPIVLTVPYIFIEALQSSEDYYTRSISSSLLRTIRIICFYVSILLPGIYVALLGFHQSVLPLNLLLTISASQEGIPFSPFVEALFMGLTLKYSRKPAFGCRELSGNPLA
;
A
#
# COMPACT_ATOMS: atom_id res chain seq x y z
N MET A 1 -32.09 -1.90 8.40
CA MET A 1 -31.26 -0.69 8.21
C MET A 1 -30.02 -0.68 9.10
N ASP A 2 -29.92 -1.61 10.01
CA ASP A 2 -28.97 -1.53 11.13
C ASP A 2 -27.63 -2.25 10.85
N ALA A 3 -27.56 -3.08 9.79
CA ALA A 3 -26.39 -3.90 9.48
C ALA A 3 -25.16 -3.12 8.93
N ILE A 4 -25.36 -1.92 8.40
CA ILE A 4 -24.24 -1.12 7.83
C ILE A 4 -23.52 -0.31 8.90
N LEU A 5 -24.15 -0.11 10.03
CA LEU A 5 -23.61 0.69 11.15
C LEU A 5 -22.75 -0.12 12.14
N GLU A 6 -22.94 -1.43 12.18
CA GLU A 6 -22.42 -2.27 13.28
C GLU A 6 -20.90 -2.42 13.26
N SER A 7 -20.30 -2.80 12.15
CA SER A 7 -18.84 -2.97 12.09
C SER A 7 -18.10 -1.62 12.10
N GLY A 8 -18.60 -0.61 11.40
CA GLY A 8 -18.02 0.73 11.40
C GLY A 8 -18.10 1.42 12.76
N TYR A 9 -19.18 1.23 13.50
CA TYR A 9 -19.33 1.77 14.84
C TYR A 9 -18.36 1.14 15.83
N ILE A 10 -18.15 -0.18 15.75
CA ILE A 10 -17.18 -0.88 16.58
C ILE A 10 -15.76 -0.46 16.22
N GLU A 11 -15.46 -0.29 14.92
CA GLU A 11 -14.16 0.19 14.44
C GLU A 11 -13.86 1.58 15.06
N GLU A 12 -14.80 2.51 14.99
CA GLU A 12 -14.66 3.86 15.55
C GLU A 12 -14.51 3.86 17.08
N MET A 13 -15.19 2.93 17.79
CA MET A 13 -15.03 2.80 19.23
C MET A 13 -13.70 2.21 19.69
N ILE A 14 -13.10 1.37 18.87
CA ILE A 14 -11.84 0.67 19.18
C ILE A 14 -10.63 1.49 18.71
N GLU A 15 -10.84 2.42 17.77
CA GLU A 15 -9.77 3.23 17.22
C GLU A 15 -9.25 4.23 18.23
N ASP A 16 -8.08 3.95 18.81
CA ASP A 16 -7.44 4.81 19.83
C ASP A 16 -6.94 6.15 19.28
N ALA A 17 -6.70 6.24 17.95
CA ALA A 17 -6.09 7.41 17.35
C ALA A 17 -6.71 7.76 16.00
N PRO A 18 -7.89 8.42 15.96
CA PRO A 18 -8.60 8.73 14.70
C PRO A 18 -7.85 9.70 13.78
N LEU A 19 -6.85 10.44 14.29
CA LEU A 19 -5.99 11.32 13.50
C LEU A 19 -4.69 10.65 13.03
N SER A 20 -4.51 9.37 13.31
CA SER A 20 -3.32 8.65 12.87
C SER A 20 -3.36 8.39 11.36
N PHE A 21 -2.22 8.58 10.69
CA PHE A 21 -2.05 8.18 9.29
C PHE A 21 -2.08 6.66 9.08
N PHE A 22 -1.86 5.90 10.15
CA PHE A 22 -1.84 4.44 10.12
C PHE A 22 -3.06 3.91 10.87
N PRO A 23 -3.84 3.01 10.23
CA PRO A 23 -4.97 2.39 10.90
C PRO A 23 -4.47 1.51 12.06
N THR A 24 -5.17 1.57 13.18
CA THR A 24 -4.92 0.73 14.36
C THR A 24 -5.77 -0.54 14.33
N VAL A 25 -6.83 -0.53 13.54
CA VAL A 25 -7.76 -1.63 13.30
C VAL A 25 -7.62 -2.11 11.86
N GLY A 26 -7.45 -3.40 11.66
CA GLY A 26 -7.43 -4.01 10.34
C GLY A 26 -8.81 -4.59 10.01
N ASN A 27 -9.25 -4.43 8.77
CA ASN A 27 -10.49 -5.02 8.26
C ASN A 27 -10.18 -6.04 7.15
N SER A 28 -10.88 -7.13 7.11
CA SER A 28 -10.73 -8.15 6.08
C SER A 28 -12.02 -8.94 5.89
N GLU A 29 -12.36 -9.21 4.63
CA GLU A 29 -13.44 -10.13 4.26
C GLU A 29 -12.93 -11.55 3.98
N LYS A 30 -11.59 -11.71 3.89
CA LYS A 30 -10.97 -12.99 3.55
C LYS A 30 -10.73 -13.82 4.80
N PRO A 31 -11.33 -15.01 4.93
CA PRO A 31 -11.16 -15.87 6.09
C PRO A 31 -9.71 -16.33 6.29
N ASP A 32 -8.96 -16.51 5.20
CA ASP A 32 -7.55 -16.91 5.24
C ASP A 32 -6.66 -15.86 5.93
N VAL A 33 -6.91 -14.57 5.64
CA VAL A 33 -6.20 -13.46 6.27
C VAL A 33 -6.52 -13.41 7.75
N VAL A 34 -7.79 -13.59 8.12
CA VAL A 34 -8.22 -13.59 9.51
C VAL A 34 -7.62 -14.78 10.26
N ALA A 35 -7.63 -15.97 9.67
CA ALA A 35 -7.02 -17.15 10.28
C ALA A 35 -5.52 -16.97 10.51
N ALA A 36 -4.81 -16.41 9.54
CA ALA A 36 -3.38 -16.11 9.66
C ALA A 36 -3.10 -15.15 10.84
N LYS A 37 -3.91 -14.11 10.97
CA LYS A 37 -3.78 -13.13 12.07
C LYS A 37 -4.11 -13.74 13.44
N LEU A 38 -5.11 -14.62 13.51
CA LEU A 38 -5.42 -15.35 14.74
C LEU A 38 -4.27 -16.26 15.17
N LEU A 39 -3.60 -16.92 14.22
CA LEU A 39 -2.39 -17.75 14.50
C LEU A 39 -1.22 -16.91 15.02
N GLU A 40 -1.16 -15.63 14.69
CA GLU A 40 -0.18 -14.68 15.23
C GLU A 40 -0.56 -14.15 16.63
N GLY A 41 -1.70 -14.58 17.18
CA GLY A 41 -2.16 -14.17 18.50
C GLY A 41 -2.96 -12.86 18.52
N ARG A 42 -3.52 -12.46 17.37
CA ARG A 42 -4.38 -11.28 17.27
C ARG A 42 -5.81 -11.60 17.65
N VAL A 43 -6.56 -10.56 18.00
CA VAL A 43 -7.99 -10.67 18.29
C VAL A 43 -8.77 -10.35 17.03
N ALA A 44 -9.71 -11.21 16.67
CA ALA A 44 -10.66 -10.98 15.59
C ALA A 44 -12.05 -10.73 16.17
N ILE A 45 -12.69 -9.65 15.73
CA ILE A 45 -14.05 -9.28 16.11
C ILE A 45 -14.95 -9.51 14.90
N VAL A 46 -15.91 -10.37 15.07
CA VAL A 46 -16.91 -10.74 14.05
C VAL A 46 -18.24 -10.16 14.47
N CYS A 47 -18.84 -9.37 13.57
CA CYS A 47 -20.17 -8.79 13.78
C CYS A 47 -21.18 -9.55 12.95
N ASP A 48 -22.29 -9.93 13.57
CA ASP A 48 -23.39 -10.59 12.83
C ASP A 48 -24.00 -9.60 11.82
N GLY A 49 -24.30 -10.09 10.62
CA GLY A 49 -24.85 -9.26 9.54
C GLY A 49 -23.84 -8.57 8.63
N THR A 50 -22.55 -8.58 8.97
CA THR A 50 -21.50 -8.01 8.13
C THR A 50 -20.44 -9.07 7.76
N PRO A 51 -19.99 -9.12 6.48
CA PRO A 51 -18.93 -10.04 6.06
C PRO A 51 -17.53 -9.59 6.49
N ILE A 52 -17.43 -8.39 7.09
CA ILE A 52 -16.15 -7.78 7.46
C ILE A 52 -15.78 -8.21 8.88
N VAL A 53 -14.57 -8.74 9.01
CA VAL A 53 -13.97 -9.09 10.31
C VAL A 53 -12.94 -8.04 10.67
N LEU A 54 -13.07 -7.47 11.87
CA LEU A 54 -12.10 -6.52 12.40
C LEU A 54 -11.01 -7.27 13.16
N THR A 55 -9.76 -6.89 12.94
CA THR A 55 -8.59 -7.50 13.58
C THR A 55 -7.78 -6.45 14.33
N VAL A 56 -7.45 -6.74 15.60
CA VAL A 56 -6.78 -5.81 16.51
C VAL A 56 -5.63 -6.51 17.24
N PRO A 57 -4.52 -5.86 17.48
CA PRO A 57 -4.03 -4.60 16.93
C PRO A 57 -3.54 -4.76 15.49
N TYR A 58 -3.70 -3.73 14.66
CA TYR A 58 -3.11 -3.69 13.32
C TYR A 58 -1.73 -3.05 13.39
N ILE A 59 -0.72 -3.72 12.85
CA ILE A 59 0.65 -3.24 12.82
C ILE A 59 1.04 -2.99 11.37
N PHE A 60 1.80 -1.91 11.13
CA PHE A 60 2.25 -1.52 9.79
C PHE A 60 2.93 -2.67 9.00
N ILE A 61 3.65 -3.56 9.69
CA ILE A 61 4.31 -4.70 9.05
C ILE A 61 3.31 -5.67 8.39
N GLU A 62 2.05 -5.69 8.84
CA GLU A 62 1.01 -6.52 8.24
C GLU A 62 0.63 -6.08 6.84
N ALA A 63 0.75 -4.78 6.54
CA ALA A 63 0.56 -4.28 5.18
C ALA A 63 1.58 -4.86 4.18
N LEU A 64 2.72 -5.34 4.69
CA LEU A 64 3.78 -5.98 3.92
C LEU A 64 3.70 -7.51 3.94
N GLN A 65 2.77 -8.09 4.70
CA GLN A 65 2.54 -9.53 4.74
C GLN A 65 1.41 -9.94 3.79
N SER A 66 1.49 -11.16 3.28
CA SER A 66 0.42 -11.76 2.49
C SER A 66 -0.04 -13.06 3.15
N SER A 67 -1.33 -13.36 3.07
CA SER A 67 -1.86 -14.64 3.56
C SER A 67 -1.24 -15.85 2.87
N GLU A 68 -0.77 -15.68 1.63
CA GLU A 68 -0.08 -16.73 0.88
C GLU A 68 1.25 -17.16 1.50
N ASP A 69 1.88 -16.29 2.29
CA ASP A 69 3.15 -16.58 2.97
C ASP A 69 3.00 -17.73 3.99
N TYR A 70 1.78 -18.00 4.48
CA TYR A 70 1.51 -19.08 5.44
C TYR A 70 1.32 -20.44 4.78
N TYR A 71 1.01 -20.48 3.49
CA TYR A 71 0.79 -21.73 2.74
C TYR A 71 2.04 -22.22 2.00
N THR A 72 3.05 -21.37 1.86
CA THR A 72 4.31 -21.72 1.19
C THR A 72 5.35 -22.25 2.18
N ARG A 73 6.37 -22.96 1.65
CA ARG A 73 7.48 -23.44 2.49
C ARG A 73 8.15 -22.26 3.20
N SER A 74 8.54 -22.47 4.46
CA SER A 74 9.11 -21.42 5.33
C SER A 74 10.28 -20.65 4.70
N ILE A 75 11.14 -21.32 3.94
CA ILE A 75 12.28 -20.69 3.25
C ILE A 75 11.80 -19.74 2.15
N SER A 76 10.87 -20.17 1.31
CA SER A 76 10.31 -19.36 0.22
C SER A 76 9.52 -18.17 0.76
N SER A 77 8.73 -18.38 1.79
CA SER A 77 7.95 -17.35 2.47
C SER A 77 8.84 -16.26 3.08
N SER A 78 9.91 -16.67 3.78
CA SER A 78 10.88 -15.74 4.36
C SER A 78 11.58 -14.90 3.29
N LEU A 79 11.95 -15.52 2.18
CA LEU A 79 12.61 -14.83 1.07
C LEU A 79 11.68 -13.82 0.40
N LEU A 80 10.43 -14.20 0.13
CA LEU A 80 9.42 -13.29 -0.45
C LEU A 80 9.13 -12.11 0.46
N ARG A 81 9.04 -12.34 1.78
CA ARG A 81 8.86 -11.28 2.77
C ARG A 81 10.04 -10.30 2.76
N THR A 82 11.26 -10.81 2.73
CA THR A 82 12.47 -9.98 2.67
C THR A 82 12.52 -9.15 1.39
N ILE A 83 12.24 -9.75 0.23
CA ILE A 83 12.20 -9.03 -1.04
C ILE A 83 11.13 -7.92 -1.00
N ARG A 84 9.96 -8.19 -0.45
CA ARG A 84 8.86 -7.20 -0.34
C ARG A 84 9.28 -6.00 0.51
N ILE A 85 9.96 -6.24 1.62
CA ILE A 85 10.49 -5.18 2.49
C ILE A 85 11.54 -4.35 1.74
N ILE A 86 12.47 -5.00 1.05
CA ILE A 86 13.49 -4.30 0.26
C ILE A 86 12.84 -3.45 -0.85
N CYS A 87 11.89 -4.01 -1.60
CA CYS A 87 11.15 -3.28 -2.63
C CYS A 87 10.41 -2.07 -2.06
N PHE A 88 9.85 -2.19 -0.86
CA PHE A 88 9.20 -1.08 -0.18
C PHE A 88 10.18 0.06 0.12
N TYR A 89 11.34 -0.24 0.71
CA TYR A 89 12.38 0.76 0.95
C TYR A 89 12.90 1.39 -0.33
N VAL A 90 13.18 0.59 -1.35
CA VAL A 90 13.63 1.09 -2.66
C VAL A 90 12.58 2.03 -3.27
N SER A 91 11.30 1.67 -3.19
CA SER A 91 10.21 2.49 -3.71
C SER A 91 10.10 3.88 -3.07
N ILE A 92 10.43 3.99 -1.78
CA ILE A 92 10.43 5.27 -1.07
C ILE A 92 11.73 6.05 -1.32
N LEU A 93 12.88 5.37 -1.32
CA LEU A 93 14.18 6.02 -1.47
C LEU A 93 14.44 6.51 -2.90
N LEU A 94 13.97 5.78 -3.91
CA LEU A 94 14.27 6.06 -5.32
C LEU A 94 13.85 7.47 -5.76
N PRO A 95 12.62 7.95 -5.51
CA PRO A 95 12.24 9.32 -5.85
C PRO A 95 13.04 10.36 -5.05
N GLY A 96 13.38 10.07 -3.79
CA GLY A 96 14.22 10.94 -2.97
C GLY A 96 15.64 11.07 -3.53
N ILE A 97 16.26 9.97 -3.93
CA ILE A 97 17.59 9.95 -4.57
C ILE A 97 17.55 10.69 -5.91
N TYR A 98 16.51 10.49 -6.71
CA TYR A 98 16.32 11.21 -7.98
C TYR A 98 16.34 12.72 -7.77
N VAL A 99 15.53 13.23 -6.83
CA VAL A 99 15.48 14.68 -6.52
C VAL A 99 16.82 15.17 -5.96
N ALA A 100 17.48 14.40 -5.11
CA ALA A 100 18.76 14.76 -4.54
C ALA A 100 19.87 14.88 -5.59
N LEU A 101 19.93 13.93 -6.53
CA LEU A 101 20.94 13.94 -7.60
C LEU A 101 20.71 15.09 -8.59
N LEU A 102 19.49 15.30 -9.02
CA LEU A 102 19.18 16.35 -10.02
C LEU A 102 19.11 17.74 -9.43
N GLY A 103 18.66 17.88 -8.17
CA GLY A 103 18.52 19.19 -7.54
C GLY A 103 19.78 19.70 -6.85
N PHE A 104 20.55 18.82 -6.22
CA PHE A 104 21.64 19.24 -5.34
C PHE A 104 23.03 18.73 -5.75
N HIS A 105 23.12 17.57 -6.40
CA HIS A 105 24.40 16.92 -6.66
C HIS A 105 24.61 16.58 -8.15
N GLN A 106 24.40 17.53 -9.03
CA GLN A 106 24.57 17.34 -10.47
C GLN A 106 26.00 16.97 -10.84
N SER A 107 27.00 17.37 -10.05
CA SER A 107 28.42 17.08 -10.28
C SER A 107 28.80 15.60 -10.14
N VAL A 108 27.95 14.79 -9.52
CA VAL A 108 28.16 13.33 -9.36
C VAL A 108 27.79 12.57 -10.61
N LEU A 109 26.93 13.16 -11.45
CA LEU A 109 26.46 12.51 -12.68
C LEU A 109 27.50 12.64 -13.81
N PRO A 110 27.74 11.58 -14.57
CA PRO A 110 28.58 11.66 -15.76
C PRO A 110 27.98 12.64 -16.77
N LEU A 111 28.85 13.44 -17.41
CA LEU A 111 28.45 14.56 -18.26
C LEU A 111 27.44 14.15 -19.35
N ASN A 112 27.64 12.98 -19.96
CA ASN A 112 26.74 12.47 -21.01
C ASN A 112 25.32 12.25 -20.52
N LEU A 113 25.18 11.75 -19.27
CA LEU A 113 23.88 11.49 -18.64
C LEU A 113 23.21 12.80 -18.24
N LEU A 114 23.99 13.75 -17.73
CA LEU A 114 23.50 15.10 -17.38
C LEU A 114 22.96 15.82 -18.62
N LEU A 115 23.67 15.78 -19.75
CA LEU A 115 23.23 16.40 -21.01
C LEU A 115 21.94 15.74 -21.54
N THR A 116 21.82 14.43 -21.43
CA THR A 116 20.61 13.73 -21.85
C THR A 116 19.41 14.10 -21.00
N ILE A 117 19.60 14.20 -19.69
CA ILE A 117 18.53 14.60 -18.76
C ILE A 117 18.15 16.06 -18.98
N SER A 118 19.13 16.96 -19.12
CA SER A 118 18.84 18.38 -19.36
C SER A 118 18.12 18.61 -20.68
N ALA A 119 18.47 17.88 -21.74
CA ALA A 119 17.78 17.94 -23.02
C ALA A 119 16.31 17.43 -22.91
N SER A 120 16.05 16.45 -22.07
CA SER A 120 14.67 15.97 -21.84
C SER A 120 13.84 16.90 -20.96
N GLN A 121 14.49 17.74 -20.17
CA GLN A 121 13.84 18.74 -19.31
C GLN A 121 13.67 20.11 -19.98
N GLU A 122 14.25 20.32 -21.18
CA GLU A 122 14.04 21.56 -21.94
C GLU A 122 12.56 21.67 -22.33
N GLY A 123 11.86 22.62 -21.67
CA GLY A 123 10.44 22.87 -21.87
C GLY A 123 9.55 22.54 -20.65
N ILE A 124 10.09 21.98 -19.61
CA ILE A 124 9.33 21.72 -18.38
C ILE A 124 9.64 22.84 -17.37
N PRO A 125 8.68 23.71 -17.03
CA PRO A 125 8.91 24.86 -16.14
C PRO A 125 8.96 24.49 -14.65
N PHE A 126 8.96 23.21 -14.30
CA PHE A 126 8.85 22.72 -12.93
C PHE A 126 10.21 22.24 -12.39
N SER A 127 10.45 22.45 -11.09
CA SER A 127 11.61 21.88 -10.43
C SER A 127 11.48 20.33 -10.34
N PRO A 128 12.60 19.58 -10.31
CA PRO A 128 12.58 18.10 -10.23
C PRO A 128 11.77 17.56 -9.05
N PHE A 129 11.67 18.32 -7.96
CA PHE A 129 10.85 17.97 -6.81
C PHE A 129 9.36 17.96 -7.14
N VAL A 130 8.87 19.01 -7.80
CA VAL A 130 7.47 19.15 -8.18
C VAL A 130 7.09 18.08 -9.20
N GLU A 131 7.95 17.79 -10.16
CA GLU A 131 7.78 16.72 -11.15
C GLU A 131 7.63 15.36 -10.49
N ALA A 132 8.54 14.99 -9.59
CA ALA A 132 8.47 13.72 -8.86
C ALA A 132 7.20 13.59 -8.01
N LEU A 133 6.75 14.69 -7.39
CA LEU A 133 5.53 14.73 -6.60
C LEU A 133 4.28 14.52 -7.47
N PHE A 134 4.18 15.23 -8.60
CA PHE A 134 3.08 15.05 -9.55
C PHE A 134 3.04 13.64 -10.13
N MET A 135 4.20 13.08 -10.52
CA MET A 135 4.31 11.72 -11.01
C MET A 135 3.80 10.72 -9.96
N GLY A 136 4.21 10.87 -8.71
CA GLY A 136 3.75 10.03 -7.60
C GLY A 136 2.24 10.11 -7.37
N LEU A 137 1.67 11.32 -7.43
CA LEU A 137 0.23 11.53 -7.28
C LEU A 137 -0.57 10.93 -8.45
N THR A 138 -0.12 11.13 -9.69
CA THR A 138 -0.80 10.58 -10.87
C THR A 138 -0.78 9.07 -10.89
N LEU A 139 0.31 8.43 -10.52
CA LEU A 139 0.40 6.98 -10.39
C LEU A 139 -0.52 6.44 -9.29
N LYS A 140 -0.61 7.13 -8.16
CA LYS A 140 -1.51 6.75 -7.06
C LYS A 140 -2.98 6.91 -7.46
N TYR A 141 -3.30 7.97 -8.17
CA TYR A 141 -4.67 8.22 -8.65
C TYR A 141 -5.08 7.23 -9.75
N SER A 142 -4.18 6.91 -10.69
CA SER A 142 -4.41 5.98 -11.79
C SER A 142 -4.66 4.53 -11.31
N ARG A 143 -4.15 4.14 -10.15
CA ARG A 143 -4.38 2.80 -9.57
C ARG A 143 -5.80 2.61 -9.01
N LYS A 144 -6.48 3.67 -8.61
CA LYS A 144 -7.82 3.57 -8.00
C LYS A 144 -8.94 3.16 -8.96
N PRO A 145 -9.02 3.61 -10.22
CA PRO A 145 -10.12 3.24 -11.11
C PRO A 145 -10.05 1.80 -11.65
N ALA A 146 -8.90 1.14 -11.61
CA ALA A 146 -8.77 -0.22 -12.12
C ALA A 146 -9.50 -1.28 -11.26
N PHE A 147 -9.76 -1.00 -9.98
CA PHE A 147 -10.53 -1.89 -9.10
C PHE A 147 -12.05 -1.75 -9.26
N GLY A 148 -12.56 -0.58 -9.67
CA GLY A 148 -13.98 -0.33 -9.84
C GLY A 148 -14.59 -0.93 -11.13
N CYS A 149 -13.78 -1.23 -12.14
CA CYS A 149 -14.29 -1.78 -13.42
C CYS A 149 -14.35 -3.30 -13.47
N ARG A 150 -13.86 -4.01 -12.46
CA ARG A 150 -13.82 -5.49 -12.48
C ARG A 150 -15.11 -6.15 -11.97
N GLU A 151 -15.97 -5.42 -11.28
CA GLU A 151 -17.25 -5.95 -10.78
C GLU A 151 -18.40 -5.86 -11.76
N LEU A 152 -18.28 -5.10 -12.87
CA LEU A 152 -19.35 -4.95 -13.85
C LEU A 152 -19.34 -5.97 -15.00
N SER A 153 -18.38 -6.90 -15.01
CA SER A 153 -18.38 -8.03 -15.95
C SER A 153 -18.83 -9.33 -15.29
N GLY A 154 -19.82 -9.25 -14.42
CA GLY A 154 -20.64 -10.39 -14.01
C GLY A 154 -21.55 -10.79 -15.15
N ASN A 155 -21.22 -11.87 -15.80
CA ASN A 155 -21.90 -12.49 -16.91
C ASN A 155 -23.39 -12.72 -16.62
N PRO A 156 -24.34 -12.12 -17.37
CA PRO A 156 -25.75 -12.45 -17.24
C PRO A 156 -26.13 -13.50 -18.30
N LEU A 157 -25.62 -14.74 -18.19
CA LEU A 157 -26.14 -15.86 -18.98
C LEU A 157 -25.77 -17.20 -18.32
N ALA A 158 -26.66 -17.71 -17.48
CA ALA A 158 -27.07 -19.12 -17.42
C ALA A 158 -28.29 -19.23 -16.50
#